data_5c95a9d2217903d6e5f0fe01afff09dc
#
_entry.id   5c95a9d2217903d6e5f0fe01afff09dc
#
_cell.length_a   1.000
_cell.length_b   1.000
_cell.length_c   1.000
_cell.angle_alpha   90.00
_cell.angle_beta   90.00
_cell.angle_gamma   90.00
#
_symmetry.space_group_name_H-M   'P 1'
#
loop_
_entity.id
_entity.type
_entity.pdbx_description
1 polymer ?
#
loop_
_entity_poly.entity_id
_entity_poly.type
_entity_poly.pdbx_seq_one_letter_code
_entity_poly.pdbx_strand_id
1 'polypeptide(L)'
;MLMKTRIKKAFDEVRAEEQLKNTTREFLAREMQERDVQMQEKVTRSRWIYGKWISAAACFFFIVLAAAGYRFYFSATAVISIDVNPSIELNINRFDTVISVKAYNEDGQELADQLHVRFMKYMDAFQAIVDSDDFADYRSEEDFVSIAVAGYDKDQQQKILSDMESCTAQEKNMHCYYADEEEITAAHEEGLSCGKYRAYLELKELDPDVTVDEVRGMTMREIRDRIEELAPGQTDLSDGSAAEQEDSDSEAGGWRYQGREDDGEHGSGQGQHHGNGQNQGQKNSGQNQGHQGGSHHNE
;
A
#
# COMPACT_ATOMS: atom_id res chain seq x y z
N MET A 1 61.24 -63.12 43.84
CA MET A 1 60.27 -62.21 44.47
C MET A 1 60.94 -61.10 45.31
N LEU A 2 62.06 -61.33 45.89
CA LEU A 2 62.82 -60.46 46.77
C LEU A 2 63.43 -59.19 46.11
N MET A 3 63.73 -59.21 44.78
CA MET A 3 64.38 -58.08 44.06
C MET A 3 63.39 -56.95 43.76
N LYS A 4 62.13 -57.20 43.40
CA LYS A 4 61.10 -56.19 43.17
C LYS A 4 60.77 -55.37 44.41
N THR A 5 60.82 -56.04 45.59
CA THR A 5 60.52 -55.40 46.88
C THR A 5 61.64 -54.45 47.31
N ARG A 6 62.90 -54.77 46.99
CA ARG A 6 64.06 -53.92 47.31
C ARG A 6 64.12 -52.69 46.46
N ILE A 7 63.78 -52.83 45.15
CA ILE A 7 63.72 -51.72 44.22
C ILE A 7 62.58 -50.73 44.63
N LYS A 8 61.40 -51.24 44.93
CA LYS A 8 60.27 -50.43 45.40
C LYS A 8 60.63 -49.66 46.69
N LYS A 9 61.30 -50.32 47.63
CA LYS A 9 61.75 -49.69 48.90
C LYS A 9 62.77 -48.62 48.67
N ALA A 10 63.72 -48.78 47.73
CA ALA A 10 64.66 -47.73 47.34
C ALA A 10 64.04 -46.54 46.67
N PHE A 11 62.97 -46.75 45.85
CA PHE A 11 62.22 -45.63 45.26
C PHE A 11 61.31 -44.90 46.25
N ASP A 12 60.76 -45.61 47.25
CA ASP A 12 59.93 -45.04 48.29
C ASP A 12 60.77 -44.19 49.30
N GLU A 13 62.08 -44.39 49.35
CA GLU A 13 63.03 -43.65 50.17
C GLU A 13 63.51 -42.33 49.51
N VAL A 14 63.32 -42.18 48.15
CA VAL A 14 63.63 -40.98 47.45
C VAL A 14 62.51 -40.00 47.65
N ARG A 15 62.58 -39.19 48.72
CA ARG A 15 61.70 -38.09 48.94
C ARG A 15 62.36 -36.78 48.45
N ALA A 16 61.67 -36.05 47.58
CA ALA A 16 62.10 -34.71 47.21
C ALA A 16 62.15 -33.84 48.52
N GLU A 17 63.21 -33.04 48.63
CA GLU A 17 63.30 -32.07 49.72
C GLU A 17 62.07 -31.18 49.83
N GLU A 18 61.59 -30.94 51.02
CA GLU A 18 60.41 -30.09 51.26
C GLU A 18 60.58 -28.68 50.69
N GLN A 19 61.79 -28.16 50.64
CA GLN A 19 62.11 -26.87 49.99
C GLN A 19 61.80 -26.94 48.50
N LEU A 20 62.21 -27.99 47.82
CA LEU A 20 61.98 -28.17 46.36
C LEU A 20 60.48 -28.30 46.07
N LYS A 21 59.73 -28.99 46.87
CA LYS A 21 58.28 -29.14 46.76
C LYS A 21 57.56 -27.80 46.93
N ASN A 22 57.97 -27.00 47.89
CA ASN A 22 57.37 -25.71 48.18
C ASN A 22 57.71 -24.70 47.07
N THR A 23 58.95 -24.63 46.62
CA THR A 23 59.38 -23.78 45.52
C THR A 23 58.61 -24.14 44.21
N THR A 24 58.46 -25.42 43.93
CA THR A 24 57.69 -25.90 42.76
C THR A 24 56.19 -25.55 42.87
N ARG A 25 55.62 -25.69 44.08
CA ARG A 25 54.22 -25.28 44.31
C ARG A 25 54.01 -23.77 44.13
N GLU A 26 54.92 -22.98 44.69
CA GLU A 26 54.87 -21.51 44.52
C GLU A 26 55.04 -21.10 43.06
N PHE A 27 55.97 -21.71 42.34
CA PHE A 27 56.15 -21.49 40.91
C PHE A 27 54.90 -21.83 40.11
N LEU A 28 54.32 -23.01 40.34
CA LEU A 28 53.08 -23.45 39.64
C LEU A 28 51.89 -22.57 39.98
N ALA A 29 51.78 -22.17 41.27
CA ALA A 29 50.68 -21.27 41.69
C ALA A 29 50.80 -19.89 40.99
N ARG A 30 52.01 -19.35 40.89
CA ARG A 30 52.28 -18.09 40.20
C ARG A 30 51.99 -18.21 38.67
N GLU A 31 52.44 -19.25 38.04
CA GLU A 31 52.23 -19.49 36.60
C GLU A 31 50.76 -19.71 36.28
N MET A 32 50.01 -20.38 37.12
CA MET A 32 48.57 -20.58 36.97
C MET A 32 47.83 -19.23 37.15
N GLN A 33 48.20 -18.44 38.12
CA GLN A 33 47.60 -17.14 38.36
C GLN A 33 47.85 -16.17 37.21
N GLU A 34 49.06 -16.15 36.63
CA GLU A 34 49.38 -15.35 35.47
C GLU A 34 48.61 -15.78 34.23
N ARG A 35 48.43 -17.05 34.00
CA ARG A 35 47.62 -17.61 32.90
C ARG A 35 46.14 -17.28 33.04
N ASP A 36 45.59 -17.38 34.26
CA ASP A 36 44.19 -17.05 34.51
C ASP A 36 43.90 -15.58 34.30
N VAL A 37 44.78 -14.69 34.69
CA VAL A 37 44.67 -13.26 34.45
C VAL A 37 44.72 -12.93 32.93
N GLN A 38 45.66 -13.55 32.21
CA GLN A 38 45.77 -13.36 30.75
C GLN A 38 44.55 -13.92 29.98
N MET A 39 43.99 -15.03 30.44
CA MET A 39 42.74 -15.57 29.82
C MET A 39 41.56 -14.71 30.12
N GLN A 40 41.39 -14.16 31.31
CA GLN A 40 40.28 -13.26 31.65
C GLN A 40 40.36 -11.95 30.88
N GLU A 41 41.53 -11.36 30.68
CA GLU A 41 41.69 -10.16 29.87
C GLU A 41 41.32 -10.40 28.40
N LYS A 42 41.73 -11.49 27.79
CA LYS A 42 41.40 -11.82 26.40
C LYS A 42 39.91 -12.05 26.20
N VAL A 43 39.23 -12.76 27.09
CA VAL A 43 37.81 -13.06 27.03
C VAL A 43 36.95 -11.80 27.21
N THR A 44 37.27 -10.95 28.18
CA THR A 44 36.52 -9.71 28.42
C THR A 44 36.65 -8.72 27.24
N ARG A 45 37.87 -8.56 26.71
CA ARG A 45 38.11 -7.65 25.58
C ARG A 45 37.40 -8.08 24.32
N SER A 46 37.36 -9.40 24.04
CA SER A 46 36.66 -9.98 22.90
C SER A 46 35.14 -9.77 23.02
N ARG A 47 34.53 -10.09 24.18
CA ARG A 47 33.09 -9.93 24.40
C ARG A 47 32.62 -8.48 24.29
N TRP A 48 33.45 -7.52 24.70
CA TRP A 48 33.12 -6.09 24.64
C TRP A 48 33.12 -5.56 23.19
N ILE A 49 34.03 -6.05 22.37
CA ILE A 49 34.09 -5.68 20.92
C ILE A 49 32.91 -6.25 20.18
N TYR A 50 32.57 -7.52 20.37
CA TYR A 50 31.40 -8.14 19.73
C TYR A 50 30.09 -7.47 20.17
N GLY A 51 29.95 -7.07 21.43
CA GLY A 51 28.78 -6.33 21.92
C GLY A 51 28.54 -5.03 21.18
N LYS A 52 29.59 -4.27 20.85
CA LYS A 52 29.50 -3.02 20.08
C LYS A 52 29.07 -3.26 18.63
N TRP A 53 29.59 -4.31 18.01
CA TRP A 53 29.23 -4.64 16.62
C TRP A 53 27.80 -5.16 16.53
N ILE A 54 27.34 -5.94 17.49
CA ILE A 54 25.95 -6.42 17.56
C ILE A 54 24.99 -5.24 17.73
N SER A 55 25.29 -4.27 18.61
CA SER A 55 24.42 -3.10 18.78
C SER A 55 24.39 -2.22 17.54
N ALA A 56 25.53 -2.01 16.88
CA ALA A 56 25.59 -1.27 15.63
C ALA A 56 24.78 -1.95 14.51
N ALA A 57 24.89 -3.27 14.38
CA ALA A 57 24.12 -4.05 13.42
C ALA A 57 22.61 -3.98 13.71
N ALA A 58 22.21 -4.05 14.98
CA ALA A 58 20.82 -3.90 15.39
C ALA A 58 20.28 -2.50 15.05
N CYS A 59 21.01 -1.44 15.36
CA CYS A 59 20.63 -0.08 15.00
C CYS A 59 20.46 0.08 13.48
N PHE A 60 21.42 -0.43 12.71
CA PHE A 60 21.34 -0.41 11.25
C PHE A 60 20.11 -1.16 10.73
N PHE A 61 19.81 -2.33 11.28
CA PHE A 61 18.62 -3.10 10.93
C PHE A 61 17.32 -2.33 11.19
N PHE A 62 17.20 -1.67 12.34
CA PHE A 62 16.03 -0.84 12.64
C PHE A 62 15.91 0.39 11.73
N ILE A 63 17.04 1.01 11.34
CA ILE A 63 17.04 2.11 10.37
C ILE A 63 16.52 1.63 9.02
N VAL A 64 16.99 0.47 8.54
CA VAL A 64 16.52 -0.12 7.27
C VAL A 64 15.04 -0.47 7.34
N LEU A 65 14.58 -1.07 8.44
CA LEU A 65 13.16 -1.38 8.64
C LEU A 65 12.31 -0.10 8.68
N ALA A 66 12.77 0.93 9.37
CA ALA A 66 12.07 2.21 9.44
C ALA A 66 12.00 2.89 8.05
N ALA A 67 13.10 2.89 7.30
CA ALA A 67 13.13 3.42 5.94
C ALA A 67 12.24 2.65 4.98
N ALA A 68 12.27 1.31 5.06
CA ALA A 68 11.39 0.45 4.27
C ALA A 68 9.91 0.66 4.61
N GLY A 69 9.58 0.70 5.90
CA GLY A 69 8.23 0.99 6.40
C GLY A 69 7.73 2.37 5.99
N TYR A 70 8.59 3.38 6.05
CA TYR A 70 8.28 4.72 5.59
C TYR A 70 7.95 4.72 4.08
N ARG A 71 8.82 4.13 3.24
CA ARG A 71 8.56 4.00 1.79
C ARG A 71 7.26 3.25 1.50
N PHE A 72 7.02 2.15 2.23
CA PHE A 72 5.83 1.33 2.05
C PHE A 72 4.53 2.08 2.39
N TYR A 73 4.54 2.89 3.45
CA TYR A 73 3.37 3.66 3.89
C TYR A 73 3.14 4.92 3.03
N PHE A 74 4.20 5.65 2.68
CA PHE A 74 4.13 6.91 1.94
C PHE A 74 4.27 6.77 0.42
N SER A 75 4.14 5.56 -0.13
CA SER A 75 4.04 5.33 -1.56
C SER A 75 2.57 5.47 -1.98
N ALA A 76 2.27 6.38 -2.90
CA ALA A 76 0.96 6.47 -3.52
C ALA A 76 0.71 5.24 -4.39
N THR A 77 -0.48 4.68 -4.30
CA THR A 77 -0.97 3.56 -5.11
C THR A 77 -2.19 3.94 -5.95
N ALA A 78 -2.84 5.05 -5.60
CA ALA A 78 -3.90 5.66 -6.39
C ALA A 78 -3.89 7.18 -6.22
N VAL A 79 -4.52 7.87 -7.15
CA VAL A 79 -4.70 9.32 -7.17
C VAL A 79 -6.16 9.64 -7.46
N ILE A 80 -6.73 10.59 -6.72
CA ILE A 80 -8.01 11.20 -7.03
C ILE A 80 -7.73 12.64 -7.40
N SER A 81 -7.99 13.02 -8.66
CA SER A 81 -7.93 14.41 -9.14
C SER A 81 -9.32 15.01 -9.09
N ILE A 82 -9.47 16.15 -8.48
CA ILE A 82 -10.72 16.92 -8.40
C ILE A 82 -10.47 18.25 -9.07
N ASP A 83 -11.13 18.46 -10.19
CA ASP A 83 -10.92 19.59 -11.06
C ASP A 83 -12.23 20.33 -11.34
N VAL A 84 -12.31 21.53 -10.83
CA VAL A 84 -13.34 22.52 -11.12
C VAL A 84 -12.66 23.88 -11.29
N ASN A 85 -12.49 24.59 -10.29
CA ASN A 85 -11.63 25.69 -9.89
C ASN A 85 -11.93 25.91 -8.41
N PRO A 86 -11.30 25.19 -7.53
CA PRO A 86 -9.89 24.73 -7.46
C PRO A 86 -9.56 23.41 -8.18
N SER A 87 -8.26 23.19 -8.49
CA SER A 87 -7.72 21.94 -9.00
C SER A 87 -6.77 21.33 -7.99
N ILE A 88 -7.12 20.15 -7.45
CA ILE A 88 -6.34 19.43 -6.45
C ILE A 88 -6.25 17.94 -6.75
N GLU A 89 -5.18 17.30 -6.30
CA GLU A 89 -5.02 15.86 -6.35
C GLU A 89 -4.73 15.29 -4.96
N LEU A 90 -5.44 14.21 -4.61
CA LEU A 90 -5.25 13.43 -3.40
C LEU A 90 -4.43 12.21 -3.75
N ASN A 91 -3.23 12.09 -3.18
CA ASN A 91 -2.42 10.89 -3.30
C ASN A 91 -2.83 9.88 -2.22
N ILE A 92 -3.25 8.70 -2.63
CA ILE A 92 -3.80 7.64 -1.79
C ILE A 92 -2.79 6.51 -1.69
N ASN A 93 -2.54 5.99 -0.50
CA ASN A 93 -1.69 4.82 -0.31
C ASN A 93 -2.52 3.52 -0.35
N ARG A 94 -1.83 2.38 -0.30
CA ARG A 94 -2.44 1.03 -0.27
C ARG A 94 -3.38 0.75 0.91
N PHE A 95 -3.44 1.65 1.88
CA PHE A 95 -4.35 1.56 3.02
C PHE A 95 -5.56 2.49 2.88
N ASP A 96 -5.87 2.94 1.67
CA ASP A 96 -6.96 3.87 1.38
C ASP A 96 -6.86 5.18 2.17
N THR A 97 -5.64 5.66 2.40
CA THR A 97 -5.37 6.83 3.22
C THR A 97 -4.69 7.91 2.39
N VAL A 98 -5.16 9.14 2.49
CA VAL A 98 -4.56 10.32 1.86
C VAL A 98 -3.21 10.60 2.49
N ILE A 99 -2.13 10.49 1.71
CA ILE A 99 -0.76 10.76 2.19
C ILE A 99 -0.27 12.15 1.83
N SER A 100 -0.80 12.73 0.77
CA SER A 100 -0.52 14.11 0.37
C SER A 100 -1.64 14.69 -0.48
N VAL A 101 -1.75 16.00 -0.47
CA VAL A 101 -2.59 16.81 -1.37
C VAL A 101 -1.65 17.65 -2.22
N LYS A 102 -1.90 17.70 -3.52
CA LYS A 102 -1.17 18.53 -4.48
C LYS A 102 -2.14 19.49 -5.16
N ALA A 103 -1.85 20.75 -5.12
CA ALA A 103 -2.60 21.77 -5.81
C ALA A 103 -1.98 22.11 -7.17
N TYR A 104 -2.82 22.48 -8.14
CA TYR A 104 -2.41 22.84 -9.49
C TYR A 104 -2.75 24.29 -9.88
N ASN A 105 -3.47 25.01 -9.02
CA ASN A 105 -3.75 26.43 -9.15
C ASN A 105 -3.77 27.12 -7.77
N GLU A 106 -3.91 28.45 -7.75
CA GLU A 106 -3.91 29.25 -6.52
C GLU A 106 -5.09 28.89 -5.60
N ASP A 107 -6.30 28.75 -6.18
CA ASP A 107 -7.50 28.36 -5.42
C ASP A 107 -7.37 26.95 -4.83
N GLY A 108 -6.76 26.02 -5.57
CA GLY A 108 -6.43 24.67 -5.08
C GLY A 108 -5.42 24.69 -3.94
N GLN A 109 -4.45 25.61 -3.97
CA GLN A 109 -3.49 25.78 -2.89
C GLN A 109 -4.18 26.32 -1.63
N GLU A 110 -5.06 27.31 -1.77
CA GLU A 110 -5.83 27.85 -0.66
C GLU A 110 -6.71 26.78 -0.02
N LEU A 111 -7.45 26.01 -0.82
CA LEU A 111 -8.25 24.88 -0.37
C LEU A 111 -7.40 23.82 0.34
N ALA A 112 -6.26 23.45 -0.23
CA ALA A 112 -5.37 22.43 0.36
C ALA A 112 -4.77 22.88 1.69
N ASP A 113 -4.51 24.19 1.88
CA ASP A 113 -3.98 24.74 3.12
C ASP A 113 -5.03 24.83 4.23
N GLN A 114 -6.30 25.03 3.86
CA GLN A 114 -7.42 25.10 4.80
C GLN A 114 -7.89 23.71 5.23
N LEU A 115 -7.92 22.74 4.32
CA LEU A 115 -8.43 21.41 4.56
C LEU A 115 -7.35 20.45 5.08
N HIS A 116 -7.51 20.01 6.33
CA HIS A 116 -6.59 19.08 6.98
C HIS A 116 -6.95 17.61 6.67
N VAL A 117 -7.08 17.26 5.38
CA VAL A 117 -7.51 15.93 4.92
C VAL A 117 -6.39 14.88 4.88
N ARG A 118 -5.15 15.29 5.12
CA ARG A 118 -4.01 14.37 5.16
C ARG A 118 -4.16 13.37 6.32
N PHE A 119 -3.90 12.10 6.03
CA PHE A 119 -4.06 10.94 6.91
C PHE A 119 -5.51 10.52 7.19
N MET A 120 -6.48 11.13 6.52
CA MET A 120 -7.86 10.65 6.49
C MET A 120 -8.01 9.50 5.48
N LYS A 121 -9.10 8.73 5.60
CA LYS A 121 -9.52 7.84 4.53
C LYS A 121 -9.98 8.67 3.34
N TYR A 122 -9.77 8.18 2.10
CA TYR A 122 -10.07 8.97 0.91
C TYR A 122 -11.56 9.40 0.84
N MET A 123 -12.50 8.54 1.28
CA MET A 123 -13.91 8.91 1.32
C MET A 123 -14.20 10.03 2.31
N ASP A 124 -13.65 9.94 3.52
CA ASP A 124 -13.82 11.00 4.54
C ASP A 124 -13.18 12.31 4.06
N ALA A 125 -12.03 12.21 3.39
CA ALA A 125 -11.32 13.35 2.81
C ALA A 125 -12.12 13.98 1.66
N PHE A 126 -12.64 13.17 0.74
CA PHE A 126 -13.47 13.62 -0.36
C PHE A 126 -14.74 14.33 0.15
N GLN A 127 -15.43 13.73 1.11
CA GLN A 127 -16.61 14.32 1.70
C GLN A 127 -16.29 15.64 2.42
N ALA A 128 -15.19 15.71 3.17
CA ALA A 128 -14.75 16.95 3.82
C ALA A 128 -14.44 18.07 2.81
N ILE A 129 -13.90 17.72 1.62
CA ILE A 129 -13.66 18.68 0.54
C ILE A 129 -14.97 19.17 -0.02
N VAL A 130 -15.85 18.26 -0.42
CA VAL A 130 -17.13 18.59 -1.08
C VAL A 130 -18.08 19.36 -0.15
N ASP A 131 -18.05 19.07 1.15
CA ASP A 131 -18.89 19.72 2.17
C ASP A 131 -18.27 21.03 2.70
N SER A 132 -17.05 21.41 2.26
CA SER A 132 -16.42 22.65 2.71
C SER A 132 -17.12 23.89 2.13
N ASP A 133 -17.12 24.98 2.89
CA ASP A 133 -17.68 26.25 2.44
C ASP A 133 -16.95 26.76 1.18
N ASP A 134 -15.64 26.56 1.12
CA ASP A 134 -14.80 26.95 -0.02
C ASP A 134 -15.15 26.18 -1.30
N PHE A 135 -15.54 24.89 -1.19
CA PHE A 135 -15.98 24.11 -2.33
C PHE A 135 -17.44 24.39 -2.73
N ALA A 136 -18.26 24.85 -1.77
CA ALA A 136 -19.68 25.12 -2.00
C ALA A 136 -19.91 26.19 -3.08
N ASP A 137 -19.01 27.17 -3.19
CA ASP A 137 -19.07 28.23 -4.21
C ASP A 137 -18.87 27.69 -5.64
N TYR A 138 -18.29 26.50 -5.78
CA TYR A 138 -18.01 25.84 -7.06
C TYR A 138 -18.98 24.67 -7.37
N ARG A 139 -20.04 24.52 -6.57
CA ARG A 139 -21.09 23.49 -6.76
C ARG A 139 -22.32 24.01 -7.51
N SER A 140 -22.20 25.12 -8.23
CA SER A 140 -23.34 25.61 -9.02
C SER A 140 -23.67 24.60 -10.12
N GLU A 141 -24.96 24.51 -10.53
CA GLU A 141 -25.39 23.64 -11.64
C GLU A 141 -24.71 24.01 -12.98
N GLU A 142 -24.11 25.19 -13.04
CA GLU A 142 -23.36 25.66 -14.20
C GLU A 142 -21.88 25.26 -14.18
N ASP A 143 -21.34 24.82 -13.03
CA ASP A 143 -19.94 24.40 -12.94
C ASP A 143 -19.79 22.95 -13.38
N PHE A 144 -18.64 22.63 -13.96
CA PHE A 144 -18.26 21.27 -14.34
C PHE A 144 -17.18 20.78 -13.41
N VAL A 145 -17.50 19.77 -12.60
CA VAL A 145 -16.56 19.12 -11.67
C VAL A 145 -16.09 17.82 -12.26
N SER A 146 -14.83 17.74 -12.58
CA SER A 146 -14.18 16.54 -13.11
C SER A 146 -13.48 15.78 -11.97
N ILE A 147 -13.79 14.50 -11.80
CA ILE A 147 -13.20 13.63 -10.80
C ILE A 147 -12.53 12.45 -11.51
N ALA A 148 -11.21 12.54 -11.65
CA ALA A 148 -10.43 11.45 -12.26
C ALA A 148 -9.87 10.53 -11.18
N VAL A 149 -9.99 9.21 -11.38
CA VAL A 149 -9.38 8.21 -10.51
C VAL A 149 -8.34 7.43 -11.29
N ALA A 150 -7.08 7.55 -10.87
CA ALA A 150 -5.96 6.82 -11.44
C ALA A 150 -5.30 5.94 -10.38
N GLY A 151 -4.65 4.84 -10.77
CA GLY A 151 -3.95 3.99 -9.82
C GLY A 151 -3.10 2.91 -10.47
N TYR A 152 -2.12 2.44 -9.70
CA TYR A 152 -1.23 1.33 -10.08
C TYR A 152 -1.80 -0.04 -9.68
N ASP A 153 -2.80 -0.03 -8.78
CA ASP A 153 -3.53 -1.22 -8.33
C ASP A 153 -4.96 -1.12 -8.87
N LYS A 154 -5.29 -1.99 -9.83
CA LYS A 154 -6.58 -1.97 -10.54
C LYS A 154 -7.77 -2.22 -9.62
N ASP A 155 -7.62 -3.10 -8.63
CA ASP A 155 -8.71 -3.41 -7.69
C ASP A 155 -9.00 -2.20 -6.79
N GLN A 156 -7.95 -1.53 -6.28
CA GLN A 156 -8.09 -0.31 -5.50
C GLN A 156 -8.70 0.82 -6.33
N GLN A 157 -8.24 0.99 -7.55
CA GLN A 157 -8.72 2.03 -8.45
C GLN A 157 -10.21 1.84 -8.79
N GLN A 158 -10.62 0.63 -9.15
CA GLN A 158 -12.02 0.32 -9.46
C GLN A 158 -12.92 0.54 -8.24
N LYS A 159 -12.45 0.15 -7.05
CA LYS A 159 -13.16 0.42 -5.79
C LYS A 159 -13.34 1.93 -5.56
N ILE A 160 -12.25 2.70 -5.68
CA ILE A 160 -12.29 4.16 -5.49
C ILE A 160 -13.26 4.79 -6.49
N LEU A 161 -13.17 4.43 -7.77
CA LEU A 161 -14.06 4.97 -8.81
C LEU A 161 -15.53 4.67 -8.48
N SER A 162 -15.86 3.43 -8.16
CA SER A 162 -17.23 3.04 -7.79
C SER A 162 -17.76 3.78 -6.56
N ASP A 163 -16.89 4.01 -5.56
CA ASP A 163 -17.26 4.79 -4.36
C ASP A 163 -17.51 6.27 -4.71
N MET A 164 -16.68 6.87 -5.61
CA MET A 164 -16.86 8.24 -6.09
C MET A 164 -18.15 8.38 -6.89
N GLU A 165 -18.41 7.51 -7.86
CA GLU A 165 -19.64 7.47 -8.65
C GLU A 165 -20.88 7.34 -7.78
N SER A 166 -20.81 6.48 -6.74
CA SER A 166 -21.93 6.30 -5.81
C SER A 166 -22.19 7.56 -4.97
N CYS A 167 -21.13 8.25 -4.56
CA CYS A 167 -21.21 9.46 -3.75
C CYS A 167 -21.76 10.66 -4.56
N THR A 168 -21.38 10.73 -5.84
CA THR A 168 -21.75 11.84 -6.74
C THR A 168 -22.99 11.57 -7.60
N ALA A 169 -23.63 10.43 -7.46
CA ALA A 169 -24.74 9.98 -8.33
C ALA A 169 -25.94 10.95 -8.39
N GLN A 170 -26.12 11.82 -7.42
CA GLN A 170 -27.19 12.82 -7.38
C GLN A 170 -26.74 14.22 -7.90
N GLU A 171 -25.47 14.41 -8.10
CA GLU A 171 -24.88 15.68 -8.54
C GLU A 171 -24.66 15.64 -10.08
N LYS A 172 -25.48 16.37 -10.83
CA LYS A 172 -25.45 16.33 -12.30
C LYS A 172 -24.19 16.95 -12.92
N ASN A 173 -23.52 17.79 -12.16
CA ASN A 173 -22.33 18.52 -12.58
C ASN A 173 -21.02 17.85 -12.16
N MET A 174 -21.07 16.71 -11.47
CA MET A 174 -19.91 15.92 -11.07
C MET A 174 -19.75 14.70 -11.95
N HIS A 175 -18.59 14.59 -12.61
CA HIS A 175 -18.30 13.54 -13.55
C HIS A 175 -17.08 12.74 -13.09
N CYS A 176 -17.31 11.45 -12.77
CA CYS A 176 -16.27 10.53 -12.37
C CYS A 176 -15.81 9.69 -13.55
N TYR A 177 -14.51 9.47 -13.68
CA TYR A 177 -13.97 8.63 -14.72
C TYR A 177 -12.63 8.00 -14.34
N TYR A 178 -12.28 6.97 -15.07
CA TYR A 178 -11.02 6.28 -15.00
C TYR A 178 -9.94 7.03 -15.75
N ALA A 179 -8.75 7.16 -15.16
CA ALA A 179 -7.54 7.61 -15.85
C ALA A 179 -6.46 6.54 -15.73
N ASP A 180 -5.71 6.32 -16.81
CA ASP A 180 -4.61 5.36 -16.77
C ASP A 180 -3.30 5.98 -16.24
N GLU A 181 -2.29 5.14 -16.03
CA GLU A 181 -0.99 5.56 -15.50
C GLU A 181 -0.23 6.46 -16.49
N GLU A 182 -0.41 6.23 -17.79
CA GLU A 182 0.25 7.02 -18.83
C GLU A 182 -0.35 8.43 -18.88
N GLU A 183 -1.67 8.53 -18.78
CA GLU A 183 -2.39 9.82 -18.76
C GLU A 183 -1.98 10.68 -17.54
N ILE A 184 -1.94 10.09 -16.34
CA ILE A 184 -1.55 10.85 -15.15
C ILE A 184 -0.07 11.27 -15.19
N THR A 185 0.79 10.42 -15.73
CA THR A 185 2.21 10.73 -15.89
C THR A 185 2.39 11.89 -16.86
N ALA A 186 1.73 11.84 -18.00
CA ALA A 186 1.78 12.91 -19.01
C ALA A 186 1.20 14.22 -18.46
N ALA A 187 0.09 14.17 -17.72
CA ALA A 187 -0.48 15.33 -17.05
C ALA A 187 0.54 16.00 -16.11
N HIS A 188 1.22 15.19 -15.30
CA HIS A 188 2.22 15.70 -14.35
C HIS A 188 3.47 16.28 -15.04
N GLU A 189 3.90 15.70 -16.16
CA GLU A 189 5.02 16.24 -16.97
C GLU A 189 4.68 17.61 -17.55
N GLU A 190 3.43 17.82 -17.94
CA GLU A 190 2.92 19.11 -18.44
C GLU A 190 2.53 20.07 -17.30
N GLY A 191 2.59 19.64 -16.04
CA GLY A 191 2.24 20.45 -14.87
C GLY A 191 0.74 20.75 -14.76
N LEU A 192 -0.09 19.87 -15.31
CA LEU A 192 -1.54 19.90 -15.21
C LEU A 192 -2.03 18.81 -14.22
N SER A 193 -3.23 19.02 -13.66
CA SER A 193 -4.00 17.96 -13.03
C SER A 193 -4.53 16.98 -14.08
N CYS A 194 -4.86 15.75 -13.66
CA CYS A 194 -5.32 14.72 -14.58
C CYS A 194 -6.59 15.14 -15.34
N GLY A 195 -7.56 15.76 -14.63
CA GLY A 195 -8.80 16.24 -15.26
C GLY A 195 -8.57 17.36 -16.28
N LYS A 196 -7.70 18.31 -15.93
CA LYS A 196 -7.35 19.40 -16.85
C LYS A 196 -6.59 18.90 -18.08
N TYR A 197 -5.72 17.92 -17.90
CA TYR A 197 -4.97 17.33 -19.00
C TYR A 197 -5.88 16.61 -20.00
N ARG A 198 -6.85 15.83 -19.51
CA ARG A 198 -7.86 15.19 -20.37
C ARG A 198 -8.68 16.24 -21.16
N ALA A 199 -9.15 17.27 -20.47
CA ALA A 199 -9.87 18.37 -21.12
C ALA A 199 -8.99 19.12 -22.16
N TYR A 200 -7.69 19.26 -21.89
CA TYR A 200 -6.73 19.76 -22.87
C TYR A 200 -6.61 18.88 -24.11
N LEU A 201 -6.51 17.55 -23.94
CA LEU A 201 -6.42 16.62 -25.07
C LEU A 201 -7.67 16.71 -25.93
N GLU A 202 -8.86 16.72 -25.31
CA GLU A 202 -10.14 16.87 -26.02
C GLU A 202 -10.22 18.20 -26.79
N LEU A 203 -9.85 19.31 -26.14
CA LEU A 203 -9.82 20.61 -26.78
C LEU A 203 -8.81 20.65 -27.93
N LYS A 204 -7.65 20.01 -27.78
CA LYS A 204 -6.61 19.95 -28.80
C LYS A 204 -7.00 19.18 -30.06
N GLU A 205 -7.89 18.18 -29.94
CA GLU A 205 -8.47 17.48 -31.10
C GLU A 205 -9.35 18.43 -31.92
N LEU A 206 -10.02 19.39 -31.28
CA LEU A 206 -10.91 20.37 -31.93
C LEU A 206 -10.16 21.62 -32.37
N ASP A 207 -9.17 22.07 -31.61
CA ASP A 207 -8.31 23.23 -31.85
C ASP A 207 -6.84 22.80 -31.73
N PRO A 208 -6.18 22.39 -32.83
CA PRO A 208 -4.80 21.93 -32.83
C PRO A 208 -3.78 23.00 -32.40
N ASP A 209 -4.15 24.29 -32.45
CA ASP A 209 -3.28 25.40 -32.10
C ASP A 209 -3.28 25.70 -30.60
N VAL A 210 -4.19 25.10 -29.82
CA VAL A 210 -4.23 25.29 -28.36
C VAL A 210 -2.96 24.76 -27.67
N THR A 211 -2.47 25.53 -26.73
CA THR A 211 -1.26 25.19 -25.97
C THR A 211 -1.56 24.80 -24.52
N VAL A 212 -0.66 24.00 -23.91
CA VAL A 212 -0.74 23.64 -22.49
C VAL A 212 -0.73 24.89 -21.58
N ASP A 213 0.08 25.89 -21.92
CA ASP A 213 0.18 27.13 -21.12
C ASP A 213 -1.13 27.94 -21.13
N GLU A 214 -1.86 27.94 -22.26
CA GLU A 214 -3.18 28.54 -22.36
C GLU A 214 -4.17 27.81 -21.45
N VAL A 215 -4.25 26.47 -21.55
CA VAL A 215 -5.17 25.65 -20.76
C VAL A 215 -4.83 25.70 -19.27
N ARG A 216 -3.56 25.84 -18.90
CA ARG A 216 -3.15 25.98 -17.50
C ARG A 216 -3.80 27.19 -16.83
N GLY A 217 -3.96 28.29 -17.57
CA GLY A 217 -4.60 29.51 -17.10
C GLY A 217 -6.14 29.49 -17.10
N MET A 218 -6.77 28.50 -17.76
CA MET A 218 -8.23 28.40 -17.86
C MET A 218 -8.82 27.61 -16.68
N THR A 219 -10.05 27.91 -16.31
CA THR A 219 -10.88 27.08 -15.44
C THR A 219 -11.45 25.88 -16.21
N MET A 220 -11.92 24.85 -15.52
CA MET A 220 -12.58 23.71 -16.19
C MET A 220 -13.81 24.15 -16.98
N ARG A 221 -14.58 25.10 -16.44
CA ARG A 221 -15.72 25.70 -17.15
C ARG A 221 -15.29 26.34 -18.47
N GLU A 222 -14.30 27.22 -18.46
CA GLU A 222 -13.81 27.87 -19.68
C GLU A 222 -13.33 26.89 -20.74
N ILE A 223 -12.68 25.79 -20.33
CA ILE A 223 -12.26 24.73 -21.25
C ILE A 223 -13.49 24.02 -21.83
N ARG A 224 -14.49 23.70 -21.01
CA ARG A 224 -15.73 23.04 -21.46
C ARG A 224 -16.57 23.92 -22.36
N ASP A 225 -16.73 25.21 -22.02
CA ASP A 225 -17.43 26.16 -22.87
C ASP A 225 -16.78 26.24 -24.26
N ARG A 226 -15.45 26.26 -24.31
CA ARG A 226 -14.71 26.28 -25.58
C ARG A 226 -14.88 24.99 -26.40
N ILE A 227 -14.90 23.83 -25.74
CA ILE A 227 -15.19 22.54 -26.38
C ILE A 227 -16.60 22.54 -26.95
N GLU A 228 -17.61 22.99 -26.17
CA GLU A 228 -18.99 23.09 -26.62
C GLU A 228 -19.17 24.07 -27.79
N GLU A 229 -18.45 25.21 -27.79
CA GLU A 229 -18.45 26.14 -28.92
C GLU A 229 -17.92 25.51 -30.21
N LEU A 230 -16.88 24.68 -30.11
CA LEU A 230 -16.22 24.05 -31.26
C LEU A 230 -16.96 22.80 -31.75
N ALA A 231 -17.59 22.07 -30.84
CA ALA A 231 -18.32 20.83 -31.15
C ALA A 231 -19.67 20.77 -30.39
N PRO A 232 -20.66 21.58 -30.78
CA PRO A 232 -21.94 21.61 -30.07
C PRO A 232 -22.63 20.22 -30.00
N GLY A 233 -22.94 19.80 -28.77
CA GLY A 233 -23.62 18.52 -28.50
C GLY A 233 -22.71 17.28 -28.45
N GLN A 234 -21.40 17.44 -28.44
CA GLN A 234 -20.42 16.34 -28.32
C GLN A 234 -19.88 16.15 -26.91
N THR A 235 -20.41 16.87 -25.93
CA THR A 235 -19.99 16.87 -24.52
C THR A 235 -20.43 15.58 -23.77
N ASP A 236 -20.27 14.41 -24.36
CA ASP A 236 -20.46 13.15 -23.68
C ASP A 236 -19.13 12.59 -23.14
N LEU A 237 -18.70 13.11 -21.98
CA LEU A 237 -17.68 12.42 -21.17
C LEU A 237 -18.24 11.18 -20.45
N SER A 238 -19.43 10.71 -20.82
CA SER A 238 -20.13 9.60 -20.16
C SER A 238 -19.59 8.23 -20.55
N ASP A 239 -18.58 8.11 -21.40
CA ASP A 239 -18.10 6.81 -21.85
C ASP A 239 -16.67 6.47 -21.41
N GLY A 240 -16.37 6.74 -20.13
CA GLY A 240 -15.27 6.09 -19.40
C GLY A 240 -15.76 4.94 -18.53
N SER A 241 -17.04 4.59 -18.61
CA SER A 241 -17.59 3.37 -18.04
C SER A 241 -16.98 2.19 -18.77
N ALA A 242 -16.09 1.45 -18.06
CA ALA A 242 -15.62 0.10 -18.37
C ALA A 242 -15.88 -0.34 -19.83
N ALA A 243 -15.04 0.14 -20.76
CA ALA A 243 -14.95 -0.51 -22.05
C ALA A 243 -14.62 -1.99 -21.78
N GLU A 244 -15.61 -2.82 -22.01
CA GLU A 244 -15.42 -4.25 -22.16
C GLU A 244 -14.24 -4.43 -23.11
N GLN A 245 -13.10 -4.85 -22.54
CA GLN A 245 -12.02 -5.38 -23.36
C GLN A 245 -12.57 -6.63 -24.02
N GLU A 246 -13.11 -6.47 -25.22
CA GLU A 246 -13.21 -7.59 -26.14
C GLU A 246 -11.77 -8.08 -26.34
N ASP A 247 -11.52 -9.28 -25.82
CA ASP A 247 -10.35 -10.08 -26.14
C ASP A 247 -10.28 -10.21 -27.68
N SER A 248 -9.54 -9.32 -28.31
CA SER A 248 -9.09 -9.53 -29.69
C SER A 248 -7.91 -10.50 -29.62
N ASP A 249 -8.24 -11.79 -29.63
CA ASP A 249 -7.33 -12.85 -30.05
C ASP A 249 -6.77 -12.50 -31.43
N SER A 250 -5.63 -11.87 -31.47
CA SER A 250 -4.78 -11.83 -32.66
C SER A 250 -3.63 -12.81 -32.46
N GLU A 251 -3.76 -13.89 -33.21
CA GLU A 251 -2.76 -14.91 -33.48
C GLU A 251 -1.34 -14.33 -33.62
N ALA A 252 -0.41 -14.74 -32.76
CA ALA A 252 0.98 -14.87 -33.14
C ALA A 252 1.74 -15.84 -32.23
N GLY A 253 2.19 -16.94 -32.76
CA GLY A 253 3.39 -17.62 -32.32
C GLY A 253 3.21 -18.83 -31.41
N GLY A 254 2.88 -19.97 -32.02
CA GLY A 254 2.94 -21.28 -31.39
C GLY A 254 4.32 -21.65 -30.87
N TRP A 255 4.37 -22.04 -29.60
CA TRP A 255 5.40 -22.93 -29.08
C TRP A 255 4.74 -24.25 -28.70
N ARG A 256 4.97 -25.21 -29.59
CA ARG A 256 4.54 -26.62 -29.47
C ARG A 256 5.44 -27.32 -28.45
N TYR A 257 4.93 -27.61 -27.25
CA TYR A 257 5.57 -28.58 -26.37
C TYR A 257 5.05 -29.97 -26.74
N GLN A 258 5.92 -30.79 -27.32
CA GLN A 258 5.73 -32.24 -27.43
C GLN A 258 5.94 -32.87 -26.05
N GLY A 259 4.88 -33.27 -25.40
CA GLY A 259 4.90 -34.15 -24.25
C GLY A 259 4.73 -35.57 -24.70
N ARG A 260 5.65 -36.38 -24.28
CA ARG A 260 5.90 -37.80 -24.43
C ARG A 260 4.68 -38.60 -23.95
N GLU A 261 4.22 -39.49 -24.84
CA GLU A 261 3.30 -40.57 -24.51
C GLU A 261 3.98 -41.56 -23.55
N ASP A 262 3.25 -41.99 -22.52
CA ASP A 262 3.54 -43.21 -21.80
C ASP A 262 2.23 -43.92 -21.49
N ASP A 263 2.14 -45.12 -22.07
CA ASP A 263 1.02 -46.04 -22.03
C ASP A 263 0.84 -46.65 -20.64
N GLY A 264 -0.41 -46.89 -20.23
CA GLY A 264 -0.72 -47.64 -19.02
C GLY A 264 -2.20 -47.92 -18.88
N GLU A 265 -2.61 -49.06 -19.42
CA GLU A 265 -3.95 -49.68 -19.38
C GLU A 265 -4.46 -50.00 -17.95
N HIS A 266 -5.75 -50.20 -17.94
CA HIS A 266 -6.62 -50.98 -17.04
C HIS A 266 -7.37 -50.29 -15.89
N GLY A 267 -8.72 -50.46 -16.02
CA GLY A 267 -9.55 -50.80 -14.90
C GLY A 267 -10.98 -50.25 -14.90
N SER A 268 -11.87 -50.97 -15.48
CA SER A 268 -13.33 -50.82 -15.45
C SER A 268 -13.92 -50.91 -14.03
N GLY A 269 -14.95 -50.09 -13.74
CA GLY A 269 -15.74 -50.24 -12.52
C GLY A 269 -17.02 -49.40 -12.57
N GLN A 270 -18.12 -50.03 -12.99
CA GLN A 270 -19.48 -49.51 -12.88
C GLN A 270 -19.96 -49.47 -11.43
N GLY A 271 -20.72 -48.46 -11.08
CA GLY A 271 -21.44 -48.41 -9.82
C GLY A 271 -22.49 -47.33 -9.81
N GLN A 272 -23.69 -47.69 -10.29
CA GLN A 272 -24.95 -46.93 -10.06
C GLN A 272 -25.36 -47.09 -8.61
N HIS A 273 -25.83 -46.04 -7.96
CA HIS A 273 -26.94 -46.12 -7.00
C HIS A 273 -27.66 -44.79 -6.79
N HIS A 274 -28.95 -44.91 -6.92
CA HIS A 274 -30.04 -43.99 -6.62
C HIS A 274 -30.07 -43.56 -5.14
N GLY A 275 -30.63 -42.41 -4.85
CA GLY A 275 -31.00 -42.01 -3.49
C GLY A 275 -31.78 -40.69 -3.48
N ASN A 276 -33.08 -40.80 -3.66
CA ASN A 276 -34.14 -39.81 -3.52
C ASN A 276 -34.34 -39.45 -2.04
N GLY A 277 -34.60 -38.17 -1.71
CA GLY A 277 -34.93 -37.76 -0.35
C GLY A 277 -35.49 -36.35 -0.28
N GLN A 278 -36.78 -36.22 -0.57
CA GLN A 278 -37.59 -35.06 -0.20
C GLN A 278 -37.71 -34.96 1.33
N ASN A 279 -37.67 -33.80 1.90
CA ASN A 279 -38.53 -33.51 3.05
C ASN A 279 -38.95 -32.03 3.13
N GLN A 280 -40.26 -31.90 3.31
CA GLN A 280 -41.05 -30.69 3.46
C GLN A 280 -41.03 -30.17 4.88
N GLY A 281 -41.24 -28.84 5.01
CA GLY A 281 -42.17 -28.34 6.03
C GLY A 281 -41.56 -27.70 7.26
N GLN A 282 -41.69 -26.42 7.50
CA GLN A 282 -42.77 -25.95 8.38
C GLN A 282 -42.72 -24.42 8.55
N LYS A 283 -43.88 -23.82 8.30
CA LYS A 283 -44.23 -22.45 8.62
C LYS A 283 -44.33 -22.31 10.13
N ASN A 284 -43.91 -21.18 10.69
CA ASN A 284 -44.55 -20.68 11.87
C ASN A 284 -44.66 -19.14 11.87
N SER A 285 -45.90 -18.72 11.84
CA SER A 285 -46.40 -17.38 12.03
C SER A 285 -46.52 -17.08 13.53
N GLY A 286 -46.11 -15.90 13.95
CA GLY A 286 -46.34 -15.40 15.30
C GLY A 286 -46.51 -13.89 15.28
N GLN A 287 -47.75 -13.45 15.21
CA GLN A 287 -48.22 -12.12 15.56
C GLN A 287 -48.01 -11.88 17.06
N ASN A 288 -47.59 -10.70 17.45
CA ASN A 288 -48.23 -10.07 18.61
C ASN A 288 -48.12 -8.54 18.60
N GLN A 289 -49.27 -7.94 18.78
CA GLN A 289 -49.74 -6.61 19.09
C GLN A 289 -48.93 -5.93 20.19
N GLY A 290 -48.53 -4.62 20.08
CA GLY A 290 -49.37 -3.50 20.50
C GLY A 290 -49.09 -3.06 21.94
N HIS A 291 -48.57 -1.82 22.10
CA HIS A 291 -49.11 -0.96 23.18
C HIS A 291 -48.82 0.53 22.92
N GLN A 292 -49.88 1.28 23.05
CA GLN A 292 -49.98 2.73 23.03
C GLN A 292 -49.56 3.34 24.39
N GLY A 293 -49.28 4.62 24.35
CA GLY A 293 -49.39 5.55 25.49
C GLY A 293 -48.03 6.15 25.85
N GLY A 294 -47.82 7.44 25.97
CA GLY A 294 -48.67 8.56 26.23
C GLY A 294 -47.81 9.81 26.35
N SER A 295 -48.44 10.92 26.04
CA SER A 295 -47.98 12.32 26.15
C SER A 295 -47.64 12.75 27.56
N HIS A 296 -46.71 13.74 27.71
CA HIS A 296 -46.80 14.90 28.62
C HIS A 296 -45.61 15.83 28.29
N HIS A 297 -45.84 16.97 27.84
CA HIS A 297 -45.98 18.34 28.29
C HIS A 297 -45.05 18.79 29.44
N ASN A 298 -44.51 20.02 29.23
CA ASN A 298 -43.99 21.08 30.12
C ASN A 298 -42.50 20.96 30.47
N GLU A 299 -41.70 21.98 30.35
CA GLU A 299 -41.68 23.47 30.35
C GLU A 299 -40.57 23.98 29.48
#